data_3e9e02dbca4bb2d391b35a5d14c4d4f9
#
_entry.id   3e9e02dbca4bb2d391b35a5d14c4d4f9
#
_cell.length_a   1.000
_cell.length_b   1.000
_cell.length_c   1.000
_cell.angle_alpha   90.00
_cell.angle_beta   90.00
_cell.angle_gamma   90.00
#
_symmetry.space_group_name_H-M   'P 1'
#
loop_
_entity.id
_entity.type
_entity.pdbx_description
1 polymer ?
#
loop_
_entity_poly.entity_id
_entity_poly.type
_entity_poly.pdbx_seq_one_letter_code
_entity_poly.pdbx_strand_id
1 'polypeptide(L)'
;MGKKFPFQTGYEPQYIFEKDGVMWSTRPGSIGYLIGSNGVVIGRRGKPMVGSKNTKGYPQVLMYDIHNKIKSRKRHRLVAEAFLLNPMNKPQVNHKDANKENNDLSNLEWATNSENHAHKMNLGLNISPRGEASGLAIITEEDACCIYMDERSKKVIAEEYGVSIATVYAIKGKRNWKHTTEGMDAIGYSII
;
A
#
# COMPACT_ATOMS: atom_id res chain seq x y z
N MET A 1 27.41 -18.85 -21.62
CA MET A 1 26.60 -18.10 -22.60
C MET A 1 25.38 -17.54 -21.88
N GLY A 2 25.32 -16.21 -21.67
CA GLY A 2 24.19 -15.57 -21.01
C GLY A 2 22.94 -15.59 -21.88
N LYS A 3 21.82 -16.03 -21.31
CA LYS A 3 20.51 -15.97 -22.00
C LYS A 3 20.10 -14.52 -22.17
N LYS A 4 19.93 -14.05 -23.41
CA LYS A 4 19.30 -12.75 -23.71
C LYS A 4 17.79 -12.91 -23.52
N PHE A 5 17.21 -12.10 -22.64
CA PHE A 5 15.75 -11.97 -22.53
C PHE A 5 15.26 -10.81 -23.40
N PRO A 6 14.11 -10.93 -24.08
CA PRO A 6 13.57 -9.86 -24.92
C PRO A 6 13.05 -8.72 -24.02
N PHE A 7 13.58 -7.51 -24.24
CA PHE A 7 13.16 -6.30 -23.52
C PHE A 7 12.28 -5.41 -24.40
N GLN A 8 11.44 -4.63 -23.73
CA GLN A 8 10.52 -3.67 -24.35
C GLN A 8 11.27 -2.61 -25.17
N THR A 9 10.64 -2.21 -26.26
CA THR A 9 11.04 -1.12 -27.12
C THR A 9 11.29 0.17 -26.35
N GLY A 10 12.53 0.67 -26.38
CA GLY A 10 12.94 1.93 -25.76
C GLY A 10 13.94 1.81 -24.60
N TYR A 11 14.30 0.61 -24.18
CA TYR A 11 15.36 0.38 -23.20
C TYR A 11 16.52 -0.41 -23.85
N GLU A 12 17.74 0.09 -23.71
CA GLU A 12 18.95 -0.66 -24.04
C GLU A 12 18.93 -2.02 -23.34
N PRO A 13 19.38 -3.11 -24.01
CA PRO A 13 19.38 -4.44 -23.41
C PRO A 13 20.26 -4.43 -22.16
N GLN A 14 19.66 -4.71 -21.02
CA GLN A 14 20.37 -4.79 -19.75
C GLN A 14 21.20 -6.07 -19.76
N TYR A 15 22.43 -5.96 -19.30
CA TYR A 15 23.29 -7.13 -19.15
C TYR A 15 22.77 -7.95 -17.97
N ILE A 16 22.21 -9.14 -18.25
CA ILE A 16 21.77 -10.08 -17.21
C ILE A 16 22.72 -11.26 -17.23
N PHE A 17 23.28 -11.59 -16.09
CA PHE A 17 24.07 -12.79 -15.86
C PHE A 17 23.62 -13.46 -14.56
N GLU A 18 23.88 -14.76 -14.44
CA GLU A 18 23.58 -15.54 -13.25
C GLU A 18 24.87 -15.88 -12.51
N LYS A 19 24.85 -15.71 -11.20
CA LYS A 19 25.93 -16.13 -10.30
C LYS A 19 25.32 -16.57 -8.96
N ASP A 20 25.71 -17.76 -8.51
CA ASP A 20 25.30 -18.34 -7.21
C ASP A 20 23.75 -18.40 -7.06
N GLY A 21 23.03 -18.75 -8.15
CA GLY A 21 21.56 -18.83 -8.16
C GLY A 21 20.85 -17.47 -8.18
N VAL A 22 21.57 -16.35 -8.26
CA VAL A 22 21.02 -15.01 -8.32
C VAL A 22 21.23 -14.44 -9.71
N MET A 23 20.15 -13.95 -10.34
CA MET A 23 20.26 -13.15 -11.57
C MET A 23 20.69 -11.74 -11.21
N TRP A 24 21.66 -11.22 -11.94
CA TRP A 24 22.19 -9.87 -11.76
C TRP A 24 21.97 -9.05 -13.03
N SER A 25 21.53 -7.83 -12.85
CA SER A 25 21.28 -6.89 -13.93
C SER A 25 21.82 -5.50 -13.63
N THR A 26 22.20 -4.78 -14.67
CA THR A 26 22.44 -3.33 -14.60
C THR A 26 21.12 -2.61 -14.89
N ARG A 27 20.84 -1.53 -14.17
CA ARG A 27 19.68 -0.69 -14.44
C ARG A 27 20.04 0.46 -15.39
N PRO A 28 19.22 0.78 -16.41
CA PRO A 28 19.40 1.99 -17.22
C PRO A 28 19.44 3.24 -16.34
N GLY A 29 20.38 4.13 -16.61
CA GLY A 29 20.55 5.36 -15.84
C GLY A 29 21.19 5.19 -14.45
N SER A 30 21.80 4.02 -14.17
CA SER A 30 22.51 3.75 -12.91
C SER A 30 23.86 3.09 -13.18
N ILE A 31 24.86 3.89 -13.51
CA ILE A 31 26.18 3.38 -13.91
C ILE A 31 26.93 2.80 -12.70
N GLY A 32 27.40 1.56 -12.84
CA GLY A 32 28.26 0.89 -11.85
C GLY A 32 27.51 0.26 -10.67
N TYR A 33 26.20 0.03 -10.80
CA TYR A 33 25.41 -0.72 -9.83
C TYR A 33 24.90 -2.01 -10.45
N LEU A 34 24.89 -3.10 -9.64
CA LEU A 34 24.27 -4.36 -9.99
C LEU A 34 23.07 -4.60 -9.07
N ILE A 35 21.98 -5.06 -9.64
CA ILE A 35 20.74 -5.37 -8.96
C ILE A 35 20.54 -6.88 -9.03
N GLY A 36 20.45 -7.53 -7.89
CA GLY A 36 20.17 -8.97 -7.78
C GLY A 36 18.68 -9.25 -7.73
N SER A 37 18.27 -10.36 -8.34
CA SER A 37 16.87 -10.85 -8.30
C SER A 37 16.37 -11.12 -6.87
N ASN A 38 17.28 -11.31 -5.92
CA ASN A 38 17.00 -11.45 -4.49
C ASN A 38 16.89 -10.10 -3.73
N GLY A 39 16.84 -8.97 -4.41
CA GLY A 39 16.75 -7.64 -3.80
C GLY A 39 18.07 -7.05 -3.30
N VAL A 40 19.20 -7.75 -3.44
CA VAL A 40 20.52 -7.21 -3.09
C VAL A 40 20.95 -6.20 -4.17
N VAL A 41 21.54 -5.10 -3.75
CA VAL A 41 22.13 -4.09 -4.65
C VAL A 41 23.63 -4.03 -4.36
N ILE A 42 24.46 -4.22 -5.38
CA ILE A 42 25.92 -4.04 -5.32
C ILE A 42 26.22 -2.62 -5.79
N GLY A 43 26.97 -1.88 -4.97
CA GLY A 43 27.38 -0.52 -5.29
C GLY A 43 28.63 -0.43 -6.18
N ARG A 44 29.01 0.77 -6.60
CA ARG A 44 30.16 1.07 -7.46
C ARG A 44 31.51 0.50 -6.97
N ARG A 45 31.62 0.19 -5.67
CA ARG A 45 32.82 -0.42 -5.07
C ARG A 45 32.80 -1.94 -5.06
N GLY A 46 31.83 -2.57 -5.74
CA GLY A 46 31.68 -4.03 -5.77
C GLY A 46 31.18 -4.64 -4.45
N LYS A 47 30.69 -3.84 -3.50
CA LYS A 47 30.18 -4.31 -2.20
C LYS A 47 28.64 -4.18 -2.11
N PRO A 48 27.96 -5.10 -1.40
CA PRO A 48 26.55 -4.97 -1.09
C PRO A 48 26.26 -3.63 -0.38
N MET A 49 25.22 -2.96 -0.82
CA MET A 49 24.80 -1.70 -0.24
C MET A 49 23.96 -1.96 1.01
N VAL A 50 24.36 -1.36 2.12
CA VAL A 50 23.53 -1.25 3.31
C VAL A 50 22.51 -0.13 3.03
N GLY A 51 21.21 -0.45 3.15
CA GLY A 51 20.14 0.52 2.95
C GLY A 51 19.50 0.93 4.28
N SER A 52 18.53 1.82 4.19
CA SER A 52 17.64 2.20 5.29
C SER A 52 16.20 1.86 4.92
N LYS A 53 15.27 1.99 5.88
CA LYS A 53 13.83 1.97 5.58
C LYS A 53 13.32 3.41 5.47
N ASN A 54 12.42 3.66 4.54
CA ASN A 54 11.72 4.94 4.51
C ASN A 54 10.61 4.98 5.59
N THR A 55 9.96 6.13 5.76
CA THR A 55 8.87 6.34 6.74
C THR A 55 7.69 5.37 6.57
N LYS A 56 7.51 4.79 5.37
CA LYS A 56 6.48 3.79 5.07
C LYS A 56 6.97 2.34 5.23
N GLY A 57 8.18 2.12 5.76
CA GLY A 57 8.77 0.81 6.01
C GLY A 57 9.41 0.13 4.80
N TYR A 58 9.53 0.77 3.65
CA TYR A 58 10.15 0.17 2.47
C TYR A 58 11.68 0.27 2.51
N PRO A 59 12.42 -0.85 2.31
CA PRO A 59 13.86 -0.83 2.14
C PRO A 59 14.27 0.01 0.93
N GLN A 60 15.27 0.87 1.14
CA GLN A 60 15.80 1.76 0.10
C GLN A 60 17.33 1.88 0.18
N VAL A 61 17.93 2.28 -0.92
CA VAL A 61 19.36 2.57 -1.04
C VAL A 61 19.58 3.94 -1.67
N LEU A 62 20.69 4.58 -1.34
CA LEU A 62 21.12 5.84 -1.94
C LEU A 62 22.02 5.55 -3.14
N MET A 63 21.62 5.97 -4.33
CA MET A 63 22.34 5.74 -5.58
C MET A 63 22.59 7.05 -6.30
N TYR A 64 23.72 7.14 -6.98
CA TYR A 64 23.98 8.24 -7.90
C TYR A 64 23.27 7.98 -9.24
N ASP A 65 22.62 8.98 -9.79
CA ASP A 65 22.11 8.97 -11.15
C ASP A 65 23.22 9.32 -12.17
N ILE A 66 22.87 9.36 -13.46
CA ILE A 66 23.78 9.70 -14.55
C ILE A 66 24.36 11.13 -14.45
N HIS A 67 23.72 12.01 -13.66
CA HIS A 67 24.16 13.39 -13.41
C HIS A 67 24.91 13.52 -12.07
N ASN A 68 25.37 12.42 -11.49
CA ASN A 68 26.01 12.36 -10.18
C ASN A 68 25.18 12.95 -9.01
N LYS A 69 23.86 12.98 -9.16
CA LYS A 69 22.95 13.37 -8.07
C LYS A 69 22.55 12.15 -7.27
N ILE A 70 22.64 12.25 -5.94
CA ILE A 70 22.20 11.19 -5.02
C ILE A 70 20.68 11.16 -4.99
N LYS A 71 20.12 9.97 -5.22
CA LYS A 71 18.68 9.70 -5.12
C LYS A 71 18.42 8.45 -4.29
N SER A 72 17.41 8.53 -3.42
CA SER A 72 16.88 7.37 -2.73
C SER A 72 16.07 6.51 -3.70
N ARG A 73 16.34 5.21 -3.71
CA ARG A 73 15.68 4.23 -4.57
C ARG A 73 15.18 3.05 -3.74
N LYS A 74 13.89 2.72 -3.87
CA LYS A 74 13.30 1.58 -3.20
C LYS A 74 13.78 0.27 -3.84
N ARG A 75 14.19 -0.72 -3.02
CA ARG A 75 14.76 -1.99 -3.53
C ARG A 75 13.80 -2.75 -4.42
N HIS A 76 12.55 -2.99 -3.99
CA HIS A 76 11.55 -3.68 -4.81
C HIS A 76 11.36 -3.02 -6.19
N ARG A 77 11.43 -1.69 -6.25
CA ARG A 77 11.29 -0.98 -7.52
C ARG A 77 12.49 -1.17 -8.42
N LEU A 78 13.70 -1.21 -7.86
CA LEU A 78 14.92 -1.52 -8.61
C LEU A 78 14.86 -2.93 -9.20
N VAL A 79 14.41 -3.93 -8.41
CA VAL A 79 14.24 -5.30 -8.89
C VAL A 79 13.19 -5.39 -9.99
N ALA A 80 12.02 -4.79 -9.78
CA ALA A 80 10.96 -4.80 -10.78
C ALA A 80 11.39 -4.12 -12.08
N GLU A 81 12.03 -2.96 -12.01
CA GLU A 81 12.56 -2.23 -13.18
C GLU A 81 13.69 -2.99 -13.89
N ALA A 82 14.45 -3.83 -13.18
CA ALA A 82 15.54 -4.62 -13.74
C ALA A 82 15.09 -5.93 -14.40
N PHE A 83 14.01 -6.55 -13.92
CA PHE A 83 13.69 -7.94 -14.29
C PHE A 83 12.25 -8.16 -14.75
N LEU A 84 11.29 -7.29 -14.41
CA LEU A 84 9.89 -7.47 -14.76
C LEU A 84 9.48 -6.61 -15.96
N LEU A 85 8.87 -7.23 -16.95
CA LEU A 85 8.24 -6.49 -18.06
C LEU A 85 7.01 -5.73 -17.53
N ASN A 86 6.83 -4.50 -18.01
CA ASN A 86 5.69 -3.65 -17.69
C ASN A 86 5.01 -3.08 -18.94
N PRO A 87 4.42 -3.94 -19.81
CA PRO A 87 3.83 -3.50 -21.07
C PRO A 87 2.66 -2.54 -20.89
N MET A 88 1.98 -2.61 -19.75
CA MET A 88 0.84 -1.75 -19.44
C MET A 88 1.23 -0.48 -18.68
N ASN A 89 2.52 -0.20 -18.49
CA ASN A 89 3.03 0.94 -17.72
C ASN A 89 2.38 1.10 -16.34
N LYS A 90 2.14 -0.02 -15.65
CA LYS A 90 1.55 0.00 -14.31
C LYS A 90 2.45 0.77 -13.34
N PRO A 91 1.88 1.71 -12.54
CA PRO A 91 2.69 2.66 -11.78
C PRO A 91 3.28 2.12 -10.48
N GLN A 92 2.74 1.03 -9.97
CA GLN A 92 3.13 0.46 -8.67
C GLN A 92 3.81 -0.90 -8.81
N VAL A 93 4.60 -1.24 -7.78
CA VAL A 93 5.12 -2.60 -7.57
C VAL A 93 4.47 -3.11 -6.29
N ASN A 94 3.81 -4.25 -6.39
CA ASN A 94 3.18 -4.97 -5.30
C ASN A 94 4.09 -6.10 -4.78
N HIS A 95 4.04 -6.36 -3.47
CA HIS A 95 4.60 -7.55 -2.83
C HIS A 95 3.47 -8.55 -2.67
N LYS A 96 3.56 -9.71 -3.32
CA LYS A 96 2.50 -10.74 -3.30
C LYS A 96 2.20 -11.27 -1.89
N ASP A 97 3.23 -11.36 -1.05
CA ASP A 97 3.13 -11.77 0.35
C ASP A 97 2.82 -10.61 1.33
N ALA A 98 2.61 -9.39 0.82
CA ALA A 98 2.47 -8.14 1.57
C ALA A 98 3.67 -7.77 2.46
N ASN A 99 4.76 -8.53 2.46
CA ASN A 99 5.97 -8.23 3.20
C ASN A 99 6.89 -7.29 2.42
N LYS A 100 6.97 -6.04 2.85
CA LYS A 100 7.79 -5.00 2.21
C LYS A 100 9.31 -5.30 2.24
N GLU A 101 9.74 -6.20 3.09
CA GLU A 101 11.15 -6.59 3.23
C GLU A 101 11.55 -7.67 2.24
N ASN A 102 10.60 -8.49 1.79
CA ASN A 102 10.83 -9.54 0.81
C ASN A 102 10.86 -8.95 -0.60
N ASN A 103 12.03 -8.50 -1.03
CA ASN A 103 12.24 -7.90 -2.35
C ASN A 103 12.74 -8.91 -3.39
N ASP A 104 12.51 -10.19 -3.18
CA ASP A 104 12.80 -11.25 -4.15
C ASP A 104 11.90 -11.07 -5.40
N LEU A 105 12.47 -11.31 -6.57
CA LEU A 105 11.78 -11.17 -7.86
C LEU A 105 10.50 -12.00 -7.95
N SER A 106 10.51 -13.19 -7.40
CA SER A 106 9.36 -14.12 -7.38
C SER A 106 8.15 -13.54 -6.63
N ASN A 107 8.43 -12.67 -5.66
CA ASN A 107 7.44 -12.02 -4.80
C ASN A 107 6.91 -10.68 -5.35
N LEU A 108 7.49 -10.18 -6.44
CA LEU A 108 7.14 -8.86 -6.96
C LEU A 108 6.30 -8.94 -8.23
N GLU A 109 5.43 -7.97 -8.42
CA GLU A 109 4.64 -7.78 -9.63
C GLU A 109 4.34 -6.30 -9.87
N TRP A 110 4.15 -5.91 -11.14
CA TRP A 110 3.63 -4.58 -11.46
C TRP A 110 2.12 -4.56 -11.21
N ALA A 111 1.64 -3.49 -10.59
CA ALA A 111 0.24 -3.31 -10.25
C ALA A 111 -0.26 -1.89 -10.50
N THR A 112 -1.54 -1.77 -10.79
CA THR A 112 -2.28 -0.51 -10.73
C THR A 112 -2.63 -0.18 -9.27
N ASN A 113 -3.11 1.05 -9.02
CA ASN A 113 -3.62 1.45 -7.69
C ASN A 113 -4.80 0.57 -7.25
N SER A 114 -5.71 0.25 -8.18
CA SER A 114 -6.90 -0.58 -7.90
C SER A 114 -6.52 -2.02 -7.57
N GLU A 115 -5.62 -2.64 -8.35
CA GLU A 115 -5.14 -4.01 -8.10
C GLU A 115 -4.44 -4.10 -6.74
N ASN A 116 -3.59 -3.13 -6.42
CA ASN A 116 -2.87 -3.09 -5.15
C ASN A 116 -3.82 -2.86 -3.95
N HIS A 117 -4.87 -2.05 -4.15
CA HIS A 117 -5.92 -1.87 -3.14
C HIS A 117 -6.73 -3.16 -2.94
N ALA A 118 -7.19 -3.80 -4.04
CA ALA A 118 -7.90 -5.07 -3.97
C ALA A 118 -7.08 -6.17 -3.27
N HIS A 119 -5.78 -6.26 -3.58
CA HIS A 119 -4.87 -7.19 -2.91
C HIS A 119 -4.82 -6.96 -1.39
N LYS A 120 -4.73 -5.70 -0.94
CA LYS A 120 -4.76 -5.36 0.50
C LYS A 120 -6.09 -5.74 1.15
N MET A 121 -7.21 -5.51 0.45
CA MET A 121 -8.55 -5.90 0.94
C MET A 121 -8.66 -7.41 1.11
N ASN A 122 -8.22 -8.18 0.11
CA ASN A 122 -8.24 -9.65 0.15
C ASN A 122 -7.39 -10.24 1.29
N LEU A 123 -6.29 -9.56 1.64
CA LEU A 123 -5.44 -9.94 2.77
C LEU A 123 -5.93 -9.41 4.12
N GLY A 124 -7.07 -8.73 4.18
CA GLY A 124 -7.59 -8.13 5.42
C GLY A 124 -6.72 -7.00 5.99
N LEU A 125 -5.78 -6.45 5.22
CA LEU A 125 -4.82 -5.46 5.69
C LEU A 125 -5.35 -4.01 5.67
N ASN A 126 -6.54 -3.81 5.15
CA ASN A 126 -7.17 -2.48 5.02
C ASN A 126 -8.35 -2.34 5.99
N ILE A 127 -8.15 -2.73 7.23
CA ILE A 127 -9.12 -2.46 8.29
C ILE A 127 -8.88 -1.01 8.73
N SER A 128 -9.59 -0.07 8.11
CA SER A 128 -9.70 1.26 8.69
C SER A 128 -10.49 1.15 9.99
N PRO A 129 -10.00 1.68 11.11
CA PRO A 129 -10.78 1.75 12.33
C PRO A 129 -12.12 2.42 12.02
N ARG A 130 -13.21 1.80 12.45
CA ARG A 130 -14.57 2.30 12.26
C ARG A 130 -15.22 2.51 13.61
N GLY A 131 -16.26 3.32 13.63
CA GLY A 131 -16.97 3.59 14.85
C GLY A 131 -16.06 4.22 15.89
N GLU A 132 -16.22 3.82 17.14
CA GLU A 132 -15.47 4.33 18.28
C GLU A 132 -13.97 3.96 18.25
N ALA A 133 -13.57 2.93 17.51
CA ALA A 133 -12.16 2.59 17.31
C ALA A 133 -11.43 3.63 16.41
N SER A 134 -12.15 4.53 15.73
CA SER A 134 -11.56 5.65 14.99
C SER A 134 -11.04 6.70 15.96
N GLY A 135 -9.77 7.09 15.87
CA GLY A 135 -9.21 8.16 16.69
C GLY A 135 -9.84 9.55 16.49
N LEU A 136 -10.80 9.68 15.59
CA LEU A 136 -11.60 10.87 15.32
C LEU A 136 -13.06 10.71 15.79
N ALA A 137 -13.41 9.59 16.42
CA ALA A 137 -14.75 9.37 16.93
C ALA A 137 -15.00 10.32 18.12
N ILE A 138 -16.10 11.06 18.05
CA ILE A 138 -16.58 11.95 19.12
C ILE A 138 -17.62 11.22 19.98
N ILE A 139 -18.28 10.21 19.40
CA ILE A 139 -19.35 9.42 20.03
C ILE A 139 -18.98 7.95 20.03
N THR A 140 -19.56 7.20 20.96
CA THR A 140 -19.43 5.75 21.11
C THR A 140 -20.39 5.00 20.17
N GLU A 141 -20.28 3.68 20.12
CA GLU A 141 -21.25 2.82 19.45
C GLU A 141 -22.61 2.86 20.11
N GLU A 142 -22.63 2.95 21.45
CA GLU A 142 -23.85 3.11 22.26
C GLU A 142 -24.54 4.44 21.95
N ASP A 143 -23.79 5.55 21.91
CA ASP A 143 -24.32 6.85 21.51
C ASP A 143 -24.94 6.82 20.11
N ALA A 144 -24.28 6.14 19.17
CA ALA A 144 -24.80 6.01 17.81
C ALA A 144 -26.12 5.23 17.75
N CYS A 145 -26.28 4.20 18.58
CA CYS A 145 -27.54 3.49 18.76
C CYS A 145 -28.63 4.40 19.35
N CYS A 146 -28.31 5.12 20.42
CA CYS A 146 -29.23 6.06 21.04
C CYS A 146 -29.68 7.16 20.06
N ILE A 147 -28.74 7.76 19.33
CA ILE A 147 -29.04 8.75 18.28
C ILE A 147 -29.94 8.17 17.18
N TYR A 148 -29.72 6.91 16.80
CA TYR A 148 -30.53 6.24 15.77
C TYR A 148 -31.98 6.06 16.23
N MET A 149 -32.20 5.68 17.46
CA MET A 149 -33.52 5.41 18.06
C MET A 149 -34.26 6.68 18.48
N ASP A 150 -33.55 7.78 18.79
CA ASP A 150 -34.13 9.01 19.33
C ASP A 150 -35.01 9.73 18.30
N GLU A 151 -36.30 9.89 18.57
CA GLU A 151 -37.28 10.52 17.69
C GLU A 151 -37.35 12.05 17.82
N ARG A 152 -36.66 12.63 18.79
CA ARG A 152 -36.62 14.09 18.97
C ARG A 152 -36.08 14.82 17.73
N SER A 153 -36.20 16.14 17.75
CA SER A 153 -35.67 16.92 16.63
C SER A 153 -34.14 16.73 16.51
N LYS A 154 -33.66 16.62 15.29
CA LYS A 154 -32.24 16.37 14.99
C LYS A 154 -31.31 17.46 15.52
N LYS A 155 -31.85 18.67 15.77
CA LYS A 155 -31.12 19.77 16.38
C LYS A 155 -30.86 19.50 17.87
N VAL A 156 -31.87 19.05 18.60
CA VAL A 156 -31.76 18.70 20.02
C VAL A 156 -30.79 17.53 20.25
N ILE A 157 -30.90 16.49 19.40
CA ILE A 157 -30.00 15.35 19.45
C ILE A 157 -28.55 15.79 19.19
N ALA A 158 -28.33 16.63 18.18
CA ALA A 158 -27.00 17.12 17.82
C ALA A 158 -26.34 17.91 18.97
N GLU A 159 -27.12 18.76 19.65
CA GLU A 159 -26.66 19.54 20.81
C GLU A 159 -26.31 18.65 21.99
N GLU A 160 -27.12 17.64 22.30
CA GLU A 160 -26.92 16.73 23.42
C GLU A 160 -25.67 15.86 23.26
N TYR A 161 -25.46 15.29 22.07
CA TYR A 161 -24.30 14.42 21.80
C TYR A 161 -23.06 15.17 21.29
N GLY A 162 -23.10 16.50 21.22
CA GLY A 162 -21.95 17.31 20.78
C GLY A 162 -21.54 17.07 19.33
N VAL A 163 -22.46 16.64 18.47
CA VAL A 163 -22.20 16.35 17.06
C VAL A 163 -22.91 17.30 16.13
N SER A 164 -22.54 17.34 14.85
CA SER A 164 -23.24 18.15 13.84
C SER A 164 -24.61 17.53 13.51
N ILE A 165 -25.58 18.38 13.12
CA ILE A 165 -26.89 17.93 12.62
C ILE A 165 -26.70 16.99 11.40
N ALA A 166 -25.68 17.24 10.58
CA ALA A 166 -25.35 16.40 9.43
C ALA A 166 -24.91 14.98 9.88
N THR A 167 -24.21 14.87 11.00
CA THR A 167 -23.84 13.59 11.62
C THR A 167 -25.07 12.81 12.05
N VAL A 168 -26.04 13.48 12.71
CA VAL A 168 -27.32 12.85 13.12
C VAL A 168 -28.09 12.36 11.88
N TYR A 169 -28.18 13.15 10.81
CA TYR A 169 -28.77 12.68 9.56
C TYR A 169 -28.05 11.49 8.95
N ALA A 170 -26.72 11.45 9.03
CA ALA A 170 -25.92 10.35 8.47
C ALA A 170 -26.11 9.05 9.27
N ILE A 171 -26.24 9.13 10.61
CA ILE A 171 -26.52 7.99 11.47
C ILE A 171 -27.94 7.47 11.21
N LYS A 172 -28.95 8.32 11.28
CA LYS A 172 -30.36 7.95 11.03
C LYS A 172 -30.59 7.40 9.61
N GLY A 173 -29.84 7.90 8.64
CA GLY A 173 -29.86 7.40 7.25
C GLY A 173 -28.93 6.22 7.00
N LYS A 174 -28.34 5.60 8.02
CA LYS A 174 -27.41 4.45 7.95
C LYS A 174 -26.23 4.65 7.00
N ARG A 175 -25.82 5.91 6.78
CA ARG A 175 -24.63 6.24 5.99
C ARG A 175 -23.36 6.17 6.82
N ASN A 176 -23.42 6.60 8.09
CA ASN A 176 -22.39 6.44 9.10
C ASN A 176 -22.85 5.46 10.18
N TRP A 177 -21.91 4.81 10.88
CA TRP A 177 -22.20 3.85 11.95
C TRP A 177 -23.10 2.68 11.52
N LYS A 178 -23.06 2.36 10.23
CA LYS A 178 -23.88 1.32 9.60
C LYS A 178 -23.76 -0.04 10.30
N HIS A 179 -22.54 -0.42 10.69
CA HIS A 179 -22.23 -1.68 11.39
C HIS A 179 -22.94 -1.80 12.75
N THR A 180 -23.25 -0.67 13.38
CA THR A 180 -23.93 -0.61 14.68
C THR A 180 -25.45 -0.54 14.50
N THR A 181 -25.94 0.15 13.46
CA THR A 181 -27.38 0.42 13.27
C THR A 181 -28.10 -0.60 12.36
N GLU A 182 -27.38 -1.39 11.54
CA GLU A 182 -28.01 -2.38 10.64
C GLU A 182 -28.74 -3.53 11.38
N GLY A 183 -28.28 -3.91 12.57
CA GLY A 183 -28.92 -4.96 13.38
C GLY A 183 -30.15 -4.51 14.14
N MET A 184 -30.38 -3.19 14.27
CA MET A 184 -31.42 -2.66 15.16
C MET A 184 -32.84 -2.74 14.59
N ASP A 185 -33.00 -2.78 13.25
CA ASP A 185 -34.32 -2.95 12.64
C ASP A 185 -34.88 -4.37 12.82
N ALA A 186 -33.98 -5.36 13.00
CA ALA A 186 -34.37 -6.78 13.16
C ALA A 186 -34.76 -7.11 14.61
N ILE A 187 -34.34 -6.28 15.56
CA ILE A 187 -34.68 -6.42 16.98
C ILE A 187 -35.73 -5.35 17.27
N GLY A 188 -37.00 -5.66 17.00
CA GLY A 188 -38.12 -4.80 17.36
C GLY A 188 -38.11 -4.44 18.84
N TYR A 189 -37.33 -3.43 19.24
CA TYR A 189 -37.44 -2.81 20.54
C TYR A 189 -38.73 -1.99 20.59
N SER A 190 -39.82 -2.65 20.99
CA SER A 190 -40.92 -1.94 21.57
C SER A 190 -40.46 -1.37 22.91
N ILE A 191 -40.29 -0.07 22.97
CA ILE A 191 -40.06 0.64 24.22
C ILE A 191 -41.38 0.51 25.02
N ILE A 192 -41.32 -0.21 26.15
CA ILE A 192 -42.38 -0.20 27.17
C ILE A 192 -42.25 1.08 27.98
#